data_58197ad20bfc89995b6ee01c9d6f21e2
#
_entry.id   58197ad20bfc89995b6ee01c9d6f21e2
#
_cell.length_a   1.000
_cell.length_b   1.000
_cell.length_c   1.000
_cell.angle_alpha   90.00
_cell.angle_beta   90.00
_cell.angle_gamma   90.00
#
_symmetry.space_group_name_H-M   'P 1'
#
loop_
_entity.id
_entity.type
_entity.pdbx_description
1 polymer ?
#
loop_
_entity_poly.entity_id
_entity_poly.type
_entity_poly.pdbx_seq_one_letter_code
_entity_poly.pdbx_strand_id
1 'polypeptide(L)'
;KVTEKTPSWWHGWSPDGRTLAYVGMRSSIFDIYTIPMAGGVETRVTQGGGHHDGPDYTPDGAWIWFNSDVGGSMQLWRIRPDGTGRERMTSDERVNWFPHPSPDGRHVIYLAYEEGTTQHPRDRDVELRLMPASGGKPETLVKLFGGQGSINVPCWAPDARRFAYVRYYPVT
;
A
#
# COMPACT_ATOMS: atom_id res chain seq x y z
N LYS A 1 -20.21 -7.51 8.71
CA LYS A 1 -18.86 -7.83 9.19
C LYS A 1 -18.31 -8.94 8.31
N VAL A 2 -17.19 -8.69 7.64
CA VAL A 2 -16.55 -9.64 6.71
C VAL A 2 -15.46 -10.44 7.42
N THR A 3 -14.61 -9.77 8.23
CA THR A 3 -13.55 -10.42 9.00
C THR A 3 -14.01 -10.76 10.41
N GLU A 4 -13.81 -11.99 10.87
CA GLU A 4 -14.11 -12.39 12.25
C GLU A 4 -12.96 -12.02 13.19
N LYS A 5 -11.73 -12.30 12.76
CA LYS A 5 -10.53 -11.96 13.54
C LYS A 5 -10.20 -10.48 13.47
N THR A 6 -9.73 -9.93 14.58
CA THR A 6 -9.38 -8.52 14.76
C THR A 6 -8.02 -8.39 15.48
N PRO A 7 -7.30 -7.27 15.30
CA PRO A 7 -7.64 -6.16 14.43
C PRO A 7 -7.38 -6.46 12.94
N SER A 8 -8.14 -5.80 12.09
CA SER A 8 -8.02 -5.88 10.63
C SER A 8 -8.33 -4.52 10.01
N TRP A 9 -7.50 -4.06 9.08
CA TRP A 9 -7.63 -2.78 8.39
C TRP A 9 -7.76 -3.03 6.90
N TRP A 10 -8.87 -2.60 6.30
CA TRP A 10 -9.10 -2.76 4.86
C TRP A 10 -8.29 -1.76 4.06
N HIS A 11 -7.84 -2.19 2.87
CA HIS A 11 -7.13 -1.34 1.91
C HIS A 11 -7.63 -1.49 0.48
N GLY A 12 -7.70 -2.69 -0.08
CA GLY A 12 -7.95 -2.87 -1.49
C GLY A 12 -9.01 -3.93 -1.82
N TRP A 13 -9.54 -3.81 -3.05
CA TRP A 13 -10.46 -4.77 -3.66
C TRP A 13 -9.77 -5.47 -4.82
N SER A 14 -10.03 -6.77 -5.00
CA SER A 14 -9.72 -7.41 -6.27
C SER A 14 -10.50 -6.76 -7.40
N PRO A 15 -9.95 -6.72 -8.64
CA PRO A 15 -10.61 -6.05 -9.76
C PRO A 15 -12.01 -6.62 -10.11
N ASP A 16 -12.26 -7.88 -9.79
CA ASP A 16 -13.56 -8.52 -9.94
C ASP A 16 -14.57 -8.24 -8.82
N GLY A 17 -14.12 -7.48 -7.79
CA GLY A 17 -14.92 -7.10 -6.61
C GLY A 17 -15.29 -8.26 -5.67
N ARG A 18 -14.65 -9.43 -5.81
CA ARG A 18 -15.03 -10.63 -5.05
C ARG A 18 -14.15 -10.88 -3.83
N THR A 19 -12.98 -10.25 -3.75
CA THR A 19 -12.00 -10.46 -2.70
C THR A 19 -11.52 -9.13 -2.12
N LEU A 20 -11.37 -9.06 -0.82
CA LEU A 20 -10.73 -7.95 -0.12
C LEU A 20 -9.29 -8.29 0.19
N ALA A 21 -8.38 -7.32 -0.01
CA ALA A 21 -7.04 -7.34 0.56
C ALA A 21 -7.00 -6.38 1.76
N TYR A 22 -6.40 -6.81 2.85
CA TYR A 22 -6.37 -6.05 4.09
C TYR A 22 -5.15 -6.41 4.94
N VAL A 23 -4.81 -5.53 5.87
CA VAL A 23 -3.82 -5.80 6.90
C VAL A 23 -4.51 -6.50 8.08
N GLY A 24 -3.97 -7.62 8.51
CA GLY A 24 -4.39 -8.28 9.72
C GLY A 24 -3.24 -8.38 10.72
N MET A 25 -3.45 -7.96 11.96
CA MET A 25 -2.52 -8.27 13.04
C MET A 25 -2.93 -9.58 13.70
N ARG A 26 -2.07 -10.60 13.54
CA ARG A 26 -2.26 -11.92 14.14
C ARG A 26 -1.03 -12.27 14.97
N SER A 27 -1.18 -12.57 16.24
CA SER A 27 -0.06 -12.84 17.16
C SER A 27 1.00 -11.72 17.13
N SER A 28 0.55 -10.46 17.14
CA SER A 28 1.41 -9.24 17.07
C SER A 28 2.22 -9.09 15.77
N ILE A 29 1.90 -9.82 14.73
CA ILE A 29 2.53 -9.73 13.42
C ILE A 29 1.53 -9.10 12.43
N PHE A 30 1.97 -8.06 11.71
CA PHE A 30 1.20 -7.40 10.66
C PHE A 30 1.49 -8.06 9.31
N ASP A 31 0.46 -8.65 8.73
CA ASP A 31 0.56 -9.31 7.43
C ASP A 31 -0.61 -8.93 6.52
N ILE A 32 -0.38 -9.12 5.22
CA ILE A 32 -1.41 -9.01 4.21
C ILE A 32 -2.24 -10.28 4.19
N TYR A 33 -3.54 -10.11 4.27
CA TYR A 33 -4.55 -11.16 4.15
C TYR A 33 -5.51 -10.84 3.03
N THR A 34 -6.09 -11.89 2.48
CA THR A 34 -7.25 -11.79 1.59
C THR A 34 -8.43 -12.56 2.17
N ILE A 35 -9.65 -12.11 1.85
CA ILE A 35 -10.89 -12.77 2.27
C ILE A 35 -11.96 -12.58 1.20
N PRO A 36 -12.80 -13.59 0.89
CA PRO A 36 -13.95 -13.41 0.02
C PRO A 36 -14.88 -12.31 0.57
N MET A 37 -15.46 -11.50 -0.34
CA MET A 37 -16.40 -10.42 0.03
C MET A 37 -17.62 -10.95 0.80
N ALA A 38 -18.04 -12.16 0.50
CA ALA A 38 -19.12 -12.85 1.21
C ALA A 38 -18.74 -13.32 2.63
N GLY A 39 -17.49 -13.11 3.04
CA GLY A 39 -16.94 -13.67 4.28
C GLY A 39 -16.40 -15.09 4.08
N GLY A 40 -15.95 -15.71 5.17
CA GLY A 40 -15.38 -17.06 5.16
C GLY A 40 -13.96 -17.09 5.69
N VAL A 41 -13.15 -18.00 5.17
CA VAL A 41 -11.78 -18.20 5.64
C VAL A 41 -10.84 -17.15 5.06
N GLU A 42 -10.11 -16.45 5.94
CA GLU A 42 -9.03 -15.54 5.50
C GLU A 42 -7.80 -16.34 5.04
N THR A 43 -7.14 -15.86 4.01
CA THR A 43 -5.89 -16.40 3.49
C THR A 43 -4.75 -15.42 3.79
N ARG A 44 -3.70 -15.88 4.46
CA ARG A 44 -2.49 -15.10 4.70
C ARG A 44 -1.64 -15.10 3.44
N VAL A 45 -1.36 -13.92 2.89
CA VAL A 45 -0.60 -13.75 1.63
C VAL A 45 0.89 -13.54 1.90
N THR A 46 1.24 -12.73 2.92
CA THR A 46 2.65 -12.48 3.27
C THR A 46 3.13 -13.39 4.41
N GLN A 47 4.40 -13.74 4.38
CA GLN A 47 5.08 -14.55 5.39
C GLN A 47 6.54 -14.12 5.52
N GLY A 48 7.20 -14.52 6.62
CA GLY A 48 8.65 -14.37 6.75
C GLY A 48 9.12 -13.11 7.47
N GLY A 49 8.30 -12.61 8.38
CA GLY A 49 8.65 -11.48 9.27
C GLY A 49 8.51 -10.11 8.62
N GLY A 50 8.69 -9.08 9.45
CA GLY A 50 8.48 -7.68 9.06
C GLY A 50 7.06 -7.21 9.32
N HIS A 51 6.87 -5.90 9.13
CA HIS A 51 5.57 -5.24 9.14
C HIS A 51 5.12 -5.06 7.69
N HIS A 52 4.02 -5.68 7.31
CA HIS A 52 3.42 -5.57 5.97
C HIS A 52 2.12 -4.79 6.05
N ASP A 53 1.95 -3.77 5.17
CA ASP A 53 0.80 -2.88 5.22
C ASP A 53 0.44 -2.34 3.82
N GLY A 54 -0.70 -1.64 3.72
CA GLY A 54 -1.16 -0.93 2.55
C GLY A 54 -1.36 -1.77 1.29
N PRO A 55 -2.03 -2.93 1.34
CA PRO A 55 -2.20 -3.76 0.16
C PRO A 55 -3.19 -3.15 -0.85
N ASP A 56 -2.81 -3.11 -2.12
CA ASP A 56 -3.70 -2.75 -3.22
C ASP A 56 -3.44 -3.62 -4.45
N TYR A 57 -4.51 -4.02 -5.16
CA TYR A 57 -4.41 -4.87 -6.33
C TYR A 57 -4.02 -4.10 -7.58
N THR A 58 -3.26 -4.76 -8.48
CA THR A 58 -3.16 -4.30 -9.87
C THR A 58 -4.50 -4.49 -10.58
N PRO A 59 -4.80 -3.67 -11.61
CA PRO A 59 -6.09 -3.72 -12.31
C PRO A 59 -6.36 -5.04 -13.06
N ASP A 60 -5.31 -5.80 -13.36
CA ASP A 60 -5.40 -7.16 -13.93
C ASP A 60 -5.53 -8.27 -12.86
N GLY A 61 -5.42 -7.90 -11.57
CA GLY A 61 -5.47 -8.83 -10.44
C GLY A 61 -4.24 -9.73 -10.29
N ALA A 62 -3.21 -9.54 -11.11
CA ALA A 62 -2.02 -10.40 -11.11
C ALA A 62 -1.12 -10.18 -9.90
N TRP A 63 -1.16 -9.01 -9.30
CA TRP A 63 -0.32 -8.62 -8.17
C TRP A 63 -1.10 -7.87 -7.09
N ILE A 64 -0.62 -8.00 -5.86
CA ILE A 64 -0.93 -7.14 -4.73
C ILE A 64 0.33 -6.35 -4.41
N TRP A 65 0.27 -5.02 -4.53
CA TRP A 65 1.29 -4.12 -4.06
C TRP A 65 1.08 -3.86 -2.57
N PHE A 66 2.16 -3.69 -1.83
CA PHE A 66 2.14 -3.42 -0.40
C PHE A 66 3.46 -2.77 0.02
N ASN A 67 3.52 -2.28 1.23
CA ASN A 67 4.78 -1.83 1.83
C ASN A 67 5.25 -2.79 2.93
N SER A 68 6.56 -2.90 3.09
CA SER A 68 7.19 -3.77 4.10
C SER A 68 8.55 -3.26 4.54
N ASP A 69 8.86 -3.45 5.82
CA ASP A 69 10.17 -3.15 6.42
C ASP A 69 11.15 -4.34 6.38
N VAL A 70 10.81 -5.41 5.71
CA VAL A 70 11.75 -6.50 5.46
C VAL A 70 13.00 -5.96 4.74
N GLY A 71 14.15 -6.09 5.39
CA GLY A 71 15.42 -5.52 4.90
C GLY A 71 15.77 -4.15 5.46
N GLY A 72 15.07 -3.69 6.54
CA GLY A 72 15.44 -2.58 7.40
C GLY A 72 14.56 -1.34 7.29
N SER A 73 14.35 -0.77 6.11
CA SER A 73 13.48 0.38 5.89
C SER A 73 12.18 -0.03 5.20
N MET A 74 11.10 0.66 5.51
CA MET A 74 9.80 0.45 4.85
C MET A 74 9.92 0.81 3.36
N GLN A 75 9.70 -0.18 2.50
CA GLN A 75 9.81 -0.08 1.06
C GLN A 75 8.61 -0.71 0.37
N LEU A 76 8.42 -0.41 -0.91
CA LEU A 76 7.36 -1.01 -1.70
C LEU A 76 7.75 -2.38 -2.22
N TRP A 77 6.79 -3.28 -2.16
CA TRP A 77 6.87 -4.66 -2.62
C TRP A 77 5.63 -5.02 -3.42
N ARG A 78 5.70 -6.09 -4.17
CA ARG A 78 4.53 -6.75 -4.76
C ARG A 78 4.63 -8.26 -4.58
N ILE A 79 3.48 -8.91 -4.57
CA ILE A 79 3.35 -10.36 -4.38
C ILE A 79 2.14 -10.84 -5.19
N ARG A 80 2.15 -12.07 -5.65
CA ARG A 80 0.96 -12.66 -6.26
C ARG A 80 -0.10 -12.95 -5.18
N PRO A 81 -1.40 -12.92 -5.53
CA PRO A 81 -2.46 -13.19 -4.55
C PRO A 81 -2.37 -14.57 -3.87
N ASP A 82 -1.69 -15.53 -4.49
CA ASP A 82 -1.41 -16.85 -3.93
C ASP A 82 -0.22 -16.87 -2.96
N GLY A 83 0.44 -15.74 -2.73
CA GLY A 83 1.59 -15.61 -1.84
C GLY A 83 2.94 -15.93 -2.49
N THR A 84 2.99 -16.19 -3.79
CA THR A 84 4.23 -16.46 -4.52
C THR A 84 4.83 -15.21 -5.17
N GLY A 85 6.08 -15.28 -5.61
CA GLY A 85 6.72 -14.27 -6.45
C GLY A 85 6.91 -12.91 -5.78
N ARG A 86 7.20 -12.86 -4.48
CA ARG A 86 7.45 -11.60 -3.76
C ARG A 86 8.66 -10.86 -4.32
N GLU A 87 8.48 -9.60 -4.70
CA GLU A 87 9.50 -8.76 -5.31
C GLU A 87 9.57 -7.39 -4.61
N ARG A 88 10.78 -6.92 -4.33
CA ARG A 88 11.01 -5.56 -3.82
C ARG A 88 11.05 -4.57 -4.99
N MET A 89 10.26 -3.49 -4.91
CA MET A 89 10.08 -2.53 -6.00
C MET A 89 10.81 -1.20 -5.75
N THR A 90 11.08 -0.86 -4.49
CA THR A 90 11.89 0.32 -4.12
C THR A 90 13.02 -0.06 -3.17
N SER A 91 14.14 0.71 -3.23
CA SER A 91 15.32 0.49 -2.39
C SER A 91 16.09 1.80 -2.15
N ASP A 92 15.35 2.92 -2.12
CA ASP A 92 15.92 4.24 -1.87
C ASP A 92 16.00 4.55 -0.35
N GLU A 93 16.52 5.71 -0.01
CA GLU A 93 16.65 6.20 1.38
C GLU A 93 15.31 6.62 2.00
N ARG A 94 14.26 6.77 1.20
CA ARG A 94 12.94 7.17 1.69
C ARG A 94 12.24 6.02 2.42
N VAL A 95 11.27 6.38 3.25
CA VAL A 95 10.38 5.45 3.95
C VAL A 95 9.05 5.46 3.20
N ASN A 96 8.80 4.41 2.41
CA ASN A 96 7.76 4.36 1.37
C ASN A 96 6.52 3.60 1.82
N TRP A 97 5.32 4.22 1.70
CA TRP A 97 4.05 3.71 2.20
C TRP A 97 2.93 3.80 1.17
N PHE A 98 1.92 2.92 1.30
CA PHE A 98 0.63 2.97 0.60
C PHE A 98 0.75 3.05 -0.93
N PRO A 99 1.27 2.00 -1.57
CA PRO A 99 1.33 1.95 -3.03
C PRO A 99 -0.06 1.73 -3.64
N HIS A 100 -0.45 2.59 -4.58
CA HIS A 100 -1.71 2.48 -5.32
C HIS A 100 -1.43 2.37 -6.82
N PRO A 101 -1.58 1.18 -7.42
CA PRO A 101 -1.50 0.99 -8.86
C PRO A 101 -2.55 1.82 -9.60
N SER A 102 -2.15 2.44 -10.72
CA SER A 102 -3.08 3.15 -11.58
C SER A 102 -4.04 2.21 -12.31
N PRO A 103 -5.28 2.62 -12.63
CA PRO A 103 -6.27 1.78 -13.32
C PRO A 103 -5.84 1.27 -14.68
N ASP A 104 -4.88 1.93 -15.34
CA ASP A 104 -4.30 1.47 -16.62
C ASP A 104 -3.10 0.52 -16.44
N GLY A 105 -2.72 0.23 -15.19
CA GLY A 105 -1.64 -0.68 -14.83
C GLY A 105 -0.23 -0.17 -15.13
N ARG A 106 -0.07 1.10 -15.51
CA ARG A 106 1.23 1.63 -15.95
C ARG A 106 2.07 2.21 -14.83
N HIS A 107 1.43 2.75 -13.80
CA HIS A 107 2.08 3.49 -12.74
C HIS A 107 1.63 3.05 -11.36
N VAL A 108 2.43 3.40 -10.36
CA VAL A 108 2.09 3.28 -8.95
C VAL A 108 2.39 4.61 -8.27
N ILE A 109 1.38 5.20 -7.63
CA ILE A 109 1.56 6.35 -6.75
C ILE A 109 1.72 5.87 -5.30
N TYR A 110 2.54 6.57 -4.52
CA TYR A 110 2.78 6.22 -3.14
C TYR A 110 3.23 7.42 -2.30
N LEU A 111 3.20 7.27 -1.00
CA LEU A 111 3.65 8.25 -0.02
C LEU A 111 5.09 7.96 0.40
N ALA A 112 5.96 8.96 0.37
CA ALA A 112 7.35 8.85 0.78
C ALA A 112 7.66 9.85 1.90
N TYR A 113 8.14 9.34 3.02
CA TYR A 113 8.65 10.12 4.14
C TYR A 113 10.17 10.32 4.05
N GLU A 114 10.69 11.22 4.85
CA GLU A 114 12.14 11.36 5.03
C GLU A 114 12.76 10.11 5.66
N GLU A 115 14.03 9.91 5.37
CA GLU A 115 14.83 8.83 5.94
C GLU A 115 14.73 8.82 7.48
N GLY A 116 14.70 7.63 8.07
CA GLY A 116 14.60 7.43 9.51
C GLY A 116 13.22 7.67 10.13
N THR A 117 12.20 8.04 9.32
CA THR A 117 10.83 8.14 9.83
C THR A 117 10.34 6.76 10.27
N THR A 118 9.87 6.67 11.51
CA THR A 118 9.24 5.46 12.05
C THR A 118 7.73 5.45 11.80
N GLN A 119 7.20 4.33 11.32
CA GLN A 119 5.78 4.19 10.98
C GLN A 119 5.36 5.20 9.88
N HIS A 120 4.10 5.58 9.87
CA HIS A 120 3.53 6.55 8.92
C HIS A 120 2.79 7.68 9.68
N PRO A 121 3.53 8.54 10.42
CA PRO A 121 2.91 9.57 11.23
C PRO A 121 2.18 10.61 10.39
N ARG A 122 1.18 11.25 11.00
CA ARG A 122 0.58 12.47 10.47
C ARG A 122 1.49 13.68 10.74
N ASP A 123 1.16 14.81 10.13
CA ASP A 123 1.79 16.12 10.36
C ASP A 123 3.31 16.09 10.09
N ARG A 124 3.65 15.64 8.88
CA ARG A 124 5.02 15.57 8.35
C ARG A 124 5.11 16.19 6.95
N ASP A 125 6.30 16.66 6.62
CA ASP A 125 6.64 16.92 5.22
C ASP A 125 6.84 15.58 4.51
N VAL A 126 6.07 15.36 3.46
CA VAL A 126 6.06 14.12 2.69
C VAL A 126 6.05 14.40 1.19
N GLU A 127 6.36 13.39 0.42
CA GLU A 127 6.25 13.43 -1.04
C GLU A 127 5.22 12.42 -1.53
N LEU A 128 4.37 12.83 -2.48
CA LEU A 128 3.70 11.88 -3.35
C LEU A 128 4.60 11.61 -4.54
N ARG A 129 4.95 10.35 -4.72
CA ARG A 129 5.86 9.91 -5.76
C ARG A 129 5.17 8.94 -6.71
N LEU A 130 5.55 9.01 -7.97
CA LEU A 130 5.05 8.15 -9.03
C LEU A 130 6.20 7.32 -9.59
N MET A 131 5.96 6.02 -9.83
CA MET A 131 6.92 5.15 -10.49
C MET A 131 6.23 4.28 -11.54
N PRO A 132 6.96 3.79 -12.57
CA PRO A 132 6.43 2.77 -13.47
C PRO A 132 6.08 1.49 -12.69
N ALA A 133 4.94 0.87 -12.98
CA ALA A 133 4.53 -0.40 -12.34
C ALA A 133 5.48 -1.57 -12.67
N SER A 134 6.26 -1.45 -13.73
CA SER A 134 7.32 -2.40 -14.07
C SER A 134 8.60 -2.23 -13.24
N GLY A 135 8.66 -1.21 -12.38
CA GLY A 135 9.86 -0.80 -11.66
C GLY A 135 10.62 0.31 -12.38
N GLY A 136 11.59 0.90 -11.71
CA GLY A 136 12.40 2.00 -12.25
C GLY A 136 12.46 3.20 -11.31
N LYS A 137 13.03 4.30 -11.81
CA LYS A 137 13.26 5.51 -11.00
C LYS A 137 11.93 6.24 -10.75
N PRO A 138 11.57 6.49 -9.48
CA PRO A 138 10.41 7.29 -9.17
C PRO A 138 10.66 8.79 -9.40
N GLU A 139 9.57 9.51 -9.66
CA GLU A 139 9.55 10.98 -9.68
C GLU A 139 8.67 11.53 -8.56
N THR A 140 9.03 12.68 -8.02
CA THR A 140 8.23 13.41 -7.04
C THR A 140 7.20 14.26 -7.77
N LEU A 141 5.91 13.95 -7.59
CA LEU A 141 4.82 14.75 -8.15
C LEU A 141 4.45 15.95 -7.29
N VAL A 142 4.37 15.72 -5.97
CA VAL A 142 3.92 16.73 -5.01
C VAL A 142 4.73 16.63 -3.73
N LYS A 143 5.15 17.79 -3.19
CA LYS A 143 5.61 17.92 -1.82
C LYS A 143 4.52 18.58 -0.99
N LEU A 144 4.17 18.00 0.14
CA LEU A 144 3.07 18.49 0.96
C LEU A 144 3.30 18.24 2.44
N PHE A 145 2.65 19.03 3.26
CA PHE A 145 2.47 18.72 4.68
C PHE A 145 1.28 17.77 4.82
N GLY A 146 1.48 16.58 5.38
CA GLY A 146 0.49 15.51 5.39
C GLY A 146 0.94 14.29 6.19
N GLY A 147 0.99 13.14 5.53
CA GLY A 147 1.36 11.86 6.14
C GLY A 147 0.19 10.90 6.25
N GLN A 148 -0.02 10.31 7.43
CA GLN A 148 -1.17 9.45 7.69
C GLN A 148 -2.47 10.12 7.26
N GLY A 149 -3.25 9.46 6.39
CA GLY A 149 -4.50 9.98 5.85
C GLY A 149 -4.36 10.73 4.52
N SER A 150 -3.14 10.95 4.01
CA SER A 150 -2.96 11.62 2.71
C SER A 150 -3.40 10.76 1.52
N ILE A 151 -3.00 9.48 1.48
CA ILE A 151 -3.39 8.51 0.44
C ILE A 151 -3.49 7.07 0.99
N ASN A 152 -4.02 6.86 2.17
CA ASN A 152 -4.07 5.52 2.79
C ASN A 152 -4.97 4.51 2.07
N VAL A 153 -5.83 4.97 1.17
CA VAL A 153 -6.81 4.16 0.42
C VAL A 153 -6.70 4.45 -1.06
N PRO A 154 -7.23 3.58 -1.94
CA PRO A 154 -7.21 3.80 -3.39
C PRO A 154 -7.68 5.19 -3.76
N CYS A 155 -6.86 5.91 -4.53
CA CYS A 155 -7.02 7.35 -4.76
C CYS A 155 -7.15 7.73 -6.24
N TRP A 156 -6.97 6.80 -7.17
CA TRP A 156 -7.04 7.06 -8.60
C TRP A 156 -8.46 7.27 -9.12
N ALA A 157 -8.62 8.20 -10.04
CA ALA A 157 -9.81 8.27 -10.89
C ALA A 157 -9.77 7.12 -11.93
N PRO A 158 -10.93 6.59 -12.35
CA PRO A 158 -10.99 5.46 -13.29
C PRO A 158 -10.30 5.70 -14.64
N ASP A 159 -10.12 6.97 -15.03
CA ASP A 159 -9.46 7.37 -16.28
C ASP A 159 -7.91 7.30 -16.21
N ALA A 160 -7.34 6.93 -15.06
CA ALA A 160 -5.91 6.90 -14.77
C ALA A 160 -5.15 8.23 -15.00
N ARG A 161 -5.88 9.35 -15.14
CA ARG A 161 -5.29 10.67 -15.41
C ARG A 161 -5.26 11.57 -14.18
N ARG A 162 -6.00 11.23 -13.16
CA ARG A 162 -6.17 12.04 -11.94
C ARG A 162 -6.18 11.15 -10.73
N PHE A 163 -5.72 11.69 -9.63
CA PHE A 163 -5.85 11.08 -8.31
C PHE A 163 -6.21 12.16 -7.29
N ALA A 164 -6.76 11.75 -6.17
CA ALA A 164 -7.09 12.62 -5.05
C ALA A 164 -6.15 12.34 -3.88
N TYR A 165 -5.81 13.38 -3.13
CA TYR A 165 -5.03 13.27 -1.90
C TYR A 165 -5.47 14.31 -0.89
N VAL A 166 -5.15 14.08 0.39
CA VAL A 166 -5.42 15.02 1.47
C VAL A 166 -4.12 15.73 1.85
N ARG A 167 -4.16 17.06 1.85
CA ARG A 167 -3.10 17.92 2.38
C ARG A 167 -3.56 18.51 3.72
N TYR A 168 -2.67 18.54 4.68
CA TYR A 168 -2.88 19.22 5.96
C TYR A 168 -2.35 20.64 5.91
N TYR A 169 -2.89 21.49 6.76
CA TYR A 169 -2.40 22.83 6.97
C TYR A 169 -2.10 22.97 8.47
N PRO A 170 -0.90 23.47 8.83
CA PRO A 170 -0.63 23.78 10.24
C PRO A 170 -1.68 24.74 10.79
N VAL A 171 -2.22 24.42 11.95
CA VAL A 171 -3.10 25.37 12.67
C VAL A 171 -2.17 26.37 13.35
N THR A 172 -2.24 27.64 12.93
CA THR A 172 -1.50 28.77 13.54
C THR A 172 -2.15 29.18 14.85
#